data_bbb33de563c68c4c3db5cddfa3bb0475
#
_entry.id   bbb33de563c68c4c3db5cddfa3bb0475
#
_cell.length_a   1.000
_cell.length_b   1.000
_cell.length_c   1.000
_cell.angle_alpha   90.00
_cell.angle_beta   90.00
_cell.angle_gamma   90.00
#
_symmetry.space_group_name_H-M   'P 1'
#
loop_
_entity.id
_entity.type
_entity.pdbx_description
1 polymer ?
#
loop_
_entity_poly.entity_id
_entity_poly.type
_entity_poly.pdbx_seq_one_letter_code
_entity_poly.pdbx_strand_id
1 'polypeptide(L)'
;MNCKPGDLAIITRGRKVAGRIVEVVSPCPRNVIFRLPDGCSHHPVDYEWIVKFQNPVIARLSSGGTRETYFAPVPDRVLRPISGISMTDDVTDEVVA
;
A
#
# COMPACT_ATOMS: atom_id res chain seq x y z
N MET A 1 -14.16 -4.29 -3.93
CA MET A 1 -12.79 -4.15 -3.39
C MET A 1 -12.85 -3.66 -1.96
N ASN A 2 -11.82 -3.95 -1.18
CA ASN A 2 -11.80 -3.60 0.23
C ASN A 2 -11.42 -2.15 0.49
N CYS A 3 -10.65 -1.54 -0.41
CA CYS A 3 -10.06 -0.23 -0.19
C CYS A 3 -10.50 0.76 -1.26
N LYS A 4 -10.27 2.03 -0.97
CA LYS A 4 -10.44 3.13 -1.92
C LYS A 4 -9.33 4.14 -1.69
N PRO A 5 -9.06 5.04 -2.65
CA PRO A 5 -8.04 6.06 -2.47
C PRO A 5 -8.28 6.89 -1.22
N GLY A 6 -7.22 7.16 -0.49
CA GLY A 6 -7.27 7.89 0.77
C GLY A 6 -7.40 7.01 2.00
N ASP A 7 -7.73 5.73 1.85
CA ASP A 7 -7.84 4.82 2.99
C ASP A 7 -6.48 4.52 3.57
N LEU A 8 -6.45 4.34 4.89
CA LEU A 8 -5.34 3.66 5.55
C LEU A 8 -5.65 2.18 5.61
N ALA A 9 -4.64 1.36 5.41
CA ALA A 9 -4.80 -0.08 5.40
C ALA A 9 -3.57 -0.75 5.97
N ILE A 10 -3.75 -1.98 6.46
CA ILE A 10 -2.64 -2.81 6.90
C ILE A 10 -2.41 -3.89 5.86
N ILE A 11 -1.16 -4.15 5.55
CA ILE A 11 -0.79 -5.23 4.62
C ILE A 11 -0.78 -6.54 5.41
N THR A 12 -1.54 -7.52 4.94
CA THR A 12 -1.72 -8.78 5.67
C THR A 12 -0.76 -9.88 5.23
N ARG A 13 -0.13 -9.74 4.07
CA ARG A 13 0.80 -10.73 3.53
C ARG A 13 1.98 -10.05 2.87
N GLY A 14 3.07 -10.78 2.76
CA GLY A 14 4.27 -10.28 2.10
C GLY A 14 5.47 -10.43 3.00
N ARG A 15 6.58 -10.89 2.44
CA ARG A 15 7.73 -11.30 3.24
C ARG A 15 8.30 -10.17 4.10
N LYS A 16 8.35 -8.96 3.55
CA LYS A 16 8.98 -7.83 4.23
C LYS A 16 8.00 -6.72 4.60
N VAL A 17 6.76 -6.84 4.16
CA VAL A 17 5.81 -5.73 4.28
C VAL A 17 4.57 -6.09 5.08
N ALA A 18 4.37 -7.36 5.43
CA ALA A 18 3.23 -7.76 6.24
C ALA A 18 3.26 -7.03 7.58
N GLY A 19 2.10 -6.55 8.00
CA GLY A 19 1.96 -5.78 9.23
C GLY A 19 2.20 -4.29 9.08
N ARG A 20 2.66 -3.82 7.93
CA ARG A 20 2.88 -2.39 7.73
C ARG A 20 1.56 -1.68 7.43
N ILE A 21 1.45 -0.47 7.94
CA ILE A 21 0.33 0.41 7.65
C ILE A 21 0.70 1.28 6.46
N VAL A 22 -0.20 1.37 5.50
CA VAL A 22 0.02 2.12 4.26
C VAL A 22 -1.19 3.00 3.97
N GLU A 23 -0.97 4.02 3.15
CA GLU A 23 -2.04 4.83 2.59
C GLU A 23 -2.31 4.36 1.16
N VAL A 24 -3.57 4.11 0.83
CA VAL A 24 -3.96 3.79 -0.54
C VAL A 24 -3.98 5.10 -1.33
N VAL A 25 -3.11 5.20 -2.33
CA VAL A 25 -2.90 6.46 -3.04
C VAL A 25 -3.80 6.56 -4.26
N SER A 26 -3.76 5.55 -5.11
CA SER A 26 -4.48 5.59 -6.38
C SER A 26 -4.62 4.18 -6.95
N PRO A 27 -5.55 4.00 -7.91
CA PRO A 27 -5.59 2.76 -8.66
C PRO A 27 -4.27 2.52 -9.39
N CYS A 28 -3.86 1.27 -9.47
CA CYS A 28 -2.66 0.86 -10.18
C CYS A 28 -3.03 0.43 -11.59
N PRO A 29 -2.36 0.97 -12.63
CA PRO A 29 -2.53 0.43 -13.99
C PRO A 29 -2.15 -1.05 -14.00
N ARG A 30 -2.93 -1.86 -14.68
CA ARG A 30 -2.76 -3.32 -14.64
C ARG A 30 -2.23 -3.83 -15.95
N ASN A 31 -1.24 -4.73 -15.84
CA ASN A 31 -0.68 -5.44 -16.98
C ASN A 31 0.01 -4.53 -18.01
N VAL A 32 0.46 -3.36 -17.57
CA VAL A 32 1.23 -2.42 -18.39
C VAL A 32 2.37 -1.85 -17.57
N ILE A 33 3.40 -1.35 -18.23
CA ILE A 33 4.45 -0.59 -17.55
C ILE A 33 3.84 0.72 -17.09
N PHE A 34 4.11 1.09 -15.86
CA PHE A 34 3.58 2.33 -15.29
C PHE A 34 4.64 3.02 -14.44
N ARG A 35 4.35 4.24 -14.05
CA ARG A 35 5.27 5.05 -13.25
C ARG A 35 4.69 5.27 -11.87
N LEU A 36 5.50 5.02 -10.84
CA LEU A 36 5.14 5.29 -9.46
C LEU A 36 5.21 6.80 -9.19
N PRO A 37 4.53 7.30 -8.12
CA PRO A 37 4.55 8.73 -7.82
C PRO A 37 5.95 9.31 -7.60
N ASP A 38 6.93 8.49 -7.24
CA ASP A 38 8.31 8.93 -7.07
C ASP A 38 9.07 9.00 -8.40
N GLY A 39 8.42 8.75 -9.53
CA GLY A 39 9.02 8.81 -10.85
C GLY A 39 9.65 7.53 -11.34
N CYS A 40 9.66 6.48 -10.52
CA CYS A 40 10.27 5.20 -10.89
C CYS A 40 9.31 4.39 -11.75
N SER A 41 9.81 3.83 -12.86
CA SER A 41 9.03 2.93 -13.69
C SER A 41 8.95 1.56 -13.05
N HIS A 42 7.81 0.90 -13.20
CA HIS A 42 7.56 -0.42 -12.66
C HIS A 42 7.11 -1.36 -13.78
N HIS A 43 7.55 -2.61 -13.69
CA HIS A 43 7.11 -3.61 -14.67
C HIS A 43 5.62 -3.92 -14.51
N PRO A 44 4.99 -4.51 -15.52
CA PRO A 44 3.56 -4.84 -15.43
C PRO A 44 3.25 -5.78 -14.27
N VAL A 45 2.17 -5.46 -13.55
CA VAL A 45 1.64 -6.31 -12.48
C VAL A 45 0.12 -6.31 -12.58
N ASP A 46 -0.50 -7.30 -11.95
CA ASP A 46 -1.96 -7.39 -11.89
C ASP A 46 -2.43 -7.08 -10.48
N TYR A 47 -2.14 -5.86 -10.03
CA TYR A 47 -2.51 -5.39 -8.69
C TYR A 47 -3.42 -4.18 -8.81
N GLU A 48 -4.29 -3.99 -7.83
CA GLU A 48 -5.34 -2.97 -7.88
C GLU A 48 -4.88 -1.60 -7.41
N TRP A 49 -3.91 -1.54 -6.49
CA TRP A 49 -3.61 -0.28 -5.80
C TRP A 49 -2.14 0.06 -5.80
N ILE A 50 -1.83 1.36 -5.83
CA ILE A 50 -0.54 1.92 -5.47
C ILE A 50 -0.69 2.43 -4.04
N VAL A 51 0.21 2.02 -3.15
CA VAL A 51 0.18 2.42 -1.75
C VAL A 51 1.45 3.16 -1.38
N LYS A 52 1.36 3.97 -0.32
CA LYS A 52 2.49 4.71 0.24
C LYS A 52 2.78 4.18 1.63
N PHE A 53 4.04 3.82 1.86
CA PHE A 53 4.54 3.38 3.17
C PHE A 53 4.94 4.58 4.02
N GLN A 54 4.81 4.45 5.34
CA GLN A 54 5.28 5.47 6.27
C GLN A 54 6.80 5.51 6.34
N ASN A 55 7.44 4.36 6.25
CA ASN A 55 8.89 4.23 6.20
C ASN A 55 9.28 3.57 4.89
N PRO A 56 10.44 3.91 4.33
CA PRO A 56 10.81 3.36 3.02
C PRO A 56 11.02 1.87 3.07
N VAL A 57 10.78 1.23 1.95
CA VAL A 57 11.04 -0.20 1.74
C VAL A 57 12.10 -0.34 0.66
N ILE A 58 12.79 -1.47 0.69
CA ILE A 58 13.83 -1.77 -0.30
C ILE A 58 13.17 -2.46 -1.48
N ALA A 59 13.27 -1.84 -2.64
CA ALA A 59 12.76 -2.40 -3.89
C ALA A 59 13.93 -2.89 -4.73
N ARG A 60 13.74 -4.01 -5.41
CA ARG A 60 14.74 -4.56 -6.32
C ARG A 60 14.53 -3.97 -7.70
N LEU A 61 15.61 -3.49 -8.30
CA LEU A 61 15.57 -2.95 -9.65
C LEU A 61 15.78 -4.05 -10.67
N SER A 62 15.20 -3.89 -11.85
CA SER A 62 15.40 -4.83 -12.95
C SER A 62 16.86 -4.88 -13.41
N SER A 63 17.62 -3.82 -13.17
CA SER A 63 19.05 -3.76 -13.49
C SER A 63 19.91 -4.54 -12.50
N GLY A 64 19.33 -5.09 -11.43
CA GLY A 64 20.03 -5.89 -10.44
C GLY A 64 20.39 -5.17 -9.15
N GLY A 65 20.20 -3.86 -9.09
CA GLY A 65 20.43 -3.10 -7.86
C GLY A 65 19.18 -3.04 -7.00
N THR A 66 19.28 -2.25 -5.92
CA THR A 66 18.15 -1.98 -5.03
C THR A 66 18.02 -0.48 -4.82
N ARG A 67 16.84 -0.05 -4.39
CA ARG A 67 16.62 1.33 -3.98
C ARG A 67 15.57 1.39 -2.90
N GLU A 68 15.60 2.46 -2.13
CA GLU A 68 14.53 2.75 -1.18
C GLU A 68 13.38 3.44 -1.89
N THR A 69 12.16 3.07 -1.56
CA THR A 69 10.98 3.72 -2.10
C THR A 69 9.88 3.73 -1.04
N TYR A 70 9.02 4.73 -1.12
CA TYR A 70 7.84 4.82 -0.28
C TYR A 70 6.60 4.25 -0.96
N PHE A 71 6.69 3.86 -2.22
CA PHE A 71 5.52 3.46 -3.01
C PHE A 71 5.70 2.07 -3.57
N ALA A 72 4.59 1.34 -3.64
CA ALA A 72 4.58 0.01 -4.28
C ALA A 72 3.18 -0.32 -4.76
N PRO A 73 3.06 -1.13 -5.83
CA PRO A 73 1.78 -1.70 -6.18
C PRO A 73 1.49 -2.89 -5.27
N VAL A 74 0.24 -3.03 -4.83
CA VAL A 74 -0.18 -4.17 -4.02
C VAL A 74 -1.58 -4.60 -4.45
N PRO A 75 -1.89 -5.91 -4.35
CA PRO A 75 -3.24 -6.38 -4.64
C PRO A 75 -4.19 -6.05 -3.48
N ASP A 76 -5.43 -5.75 -3.82
CA ASP A 76 -6.46 -5.42 -2.84
C ASP A 76 -6.66 -6.53 -1.80
N ARG A 77 -6.49 -7.78 -2.21
CA ARG A 77 -6.73 -8.93 -1.34
C ARG A 77 -5.80 -9.00 -0.13
N VAL A 78 -4.65 -8.34 -0.19
CA VAL A 78 -3.71 -8.32 0.94
C VAL A 78 -3.83 -7.05 1.79
N LEU A 79 -4.80 -6.20 1.49
CA LEU A 79 -5.02 -4.97 2.23
C LEU A 79 -6.26 -5.12 3.10
N ARG A 80 -6.15 -4.70 4.35
CA ARG A 80 -7.28 -4.61 5.26
C ARG A 80 -7.44 -3.14 5.65
N PRO A 81 -8.53 -2.47 5.25
CA PRO A 81 -8.71 -1.08 5.63
C PRO A 81 -8.90 -0.93 7.13
N ILE A 82 -8.28 0.11 7.69
CA ILE A 82 -8.39 0.41 9.11
C ILE A 82 -9.00 1.78 9.35
N SER A 83 -8.98 2.65 8.36
CA SER A 83 -9.52 4.01 8.51
C SER A 83 -11.02 4.03 8.73
N GLY A 84 -11.71 3.01 8.28
CA GLY A 84 -13.15 2.91 8.50
C GLY A 84 -13.54 2.33 9.84
N ILE A 85 -12.58 1.92 10.64
CA ILE A 85 -12.81 1.26 11.92
C ILE A 85 -12.83 2.27 13.04
N SER A 86 -12.16 3.19 13.06
CA SER A 86 -11.91 4.04 14.12
C SER A 86 -12.56 5.13 14.58
N MET A 87 -12.68 5.06 14.40
CA MET A 87 -13.09 5.97 14.62
C MET A 87 -13.93 6.02 15.42
N THR A 88 -13.98 5.48 15.76
CA THR A 88 -14.63 5.52 16.28
C THR A 88 -14.80 5.42 17.23
N ASP A 89 -14.15 5.39 17.11
CA ASP A 89 -14.16 5.41 17.70
C ASP A 89 -14.22 5.49 18.53
N ASP A 90 -13.96 5.39 18.61
CA ASP A 90 -13.89 5.39 19.06
C ASP A 90 -14.02 5.29 19.80
N VAL A 91 -13.79 5.23 19.80
CA VAL A 91 -13.82 5.03 20.16
C VAL A 91 -13.93 5.01 20.97
N THR A 92 -13.80 4.98 20.93
CA THR A 92 -13.81 4.91 21.36
C THR A 92 -13.87 4.95 22.11
N ASP A 93 -13.84 4.73 22.17
CA ASP A 93 -13.84 4.68 22.56
C ASP A 93 -13.78 4.62 23.34
N GLU A 94 -13.59 4.49 23.31
CA GLU A 94 -13.48 4.25 23.72
C GLU A 94 -13.32 4.02 24.38
N VAL A 95 -13.11 3.88 24.44
CA VAL A 95 -12.94 3.56 24.75
C VAL A 95 -12.91 3.63 25.51
N VAL A 96 -12.89 3.68 25.59
CA VAL A 96 -12.87 3.72 26.00
C VAL A 96 -12.95 3.80 26.61
N ALA A 97 -13.03 3.82 26.42
CA ALA A 97 -13.01 3.94 26.86
C ALA A 97 -13.10 3.87 27.22
#